data_0acf2d2e9f464e272b5c9541ac6a28e7
#
_entry.id   0acf2d2e9f464e272b5c9541ac6a28e7
#
_cell.length_a   1.000
_cell.length_b   1.000
_cell.length_c   1.000
_cell.angle_alpha   90.00
_cell.angle_beta   90.00
_cell.angle_gamma   90.00
#
_symmetry.space_group_name_H-M   'P 1'
#
loop_
_entity.id
_entity.type
_entity.pdbx_description
1 polymer ?
#
loop_
_entity_poly.entity_id
_entity_poly.type
_entity_poly.pdbx_seq_one_letter_code
_entity_poly.pdbx_strand_id
1 'polypeptide(L)'
;FIVGPAYLPWGWMANIDGLGGPLPDSWIDSHIKLEQQILARERSLGMTPVLQGFTGHVPQSITQVIPGTKIRRTGDWSAGFSGTWFLDPQDSLFQRMGRKFVEKQTELFGTDHLYAADPFNEIDPPSNDSTFLAEMGGAIYNGMHSADTSATWVIQAWFLVYGKKFWQDPQAEALLGAVPDNHMLVLDLWGDRSPGWKVRHAFYGKPWIWNVLYNFGGKVSVNGDLPQIAANLDTAIRSPEKGRMEGLGMTMEGLGTNPIVPDFVFDQVWRDTVPDVNAWTRDYITHRYGRYNASAWSAWQLLLETAFRSSAQTGNFLAERPQFYVKGRAYRTEPIAPYDERIVARALDSLLAAAPALGNNDAYRYDVVNLARQVLGQLGLPLVNQLQAAYEARDRAKLVATEGEIESLLRDLDTLVGTRQEFLLGRWIADAKRWGTTDDERRLYEWNARNIITLWGTKCTEGENDDLNLYAFKEWEGMFTGYFLPRWEAFFKDLNASLGSGKPFDRAPFAVASCKWEQSWSHATTPTFRTKPAGDAVGTAERLVKKWRR
;
A
#
# COMPACT_ATOMS: atom_id res chain seq x y z
N PHE A 1 -7.81 -1.44 -20.64
CA PHE A 1 -8.72 -2.37 -20.01
C PHE A 1 -8.14 -3.77 -19.93
N ILE A 2 -6.84 -3.86 -19.98
CA ILE A 2 -6.16 -5.15 -20.03
C ILE A 2 -5.11 -5.17 -18.93
N VAL A 3 -5.51 -4.73 -17.74
CA VAL A 3 -4.67 -4.83 -16.55
C VAL A 3 -4.80 -6.21 -15.91
N GLY A 4 -3.71 -6.68 -15.34
CA GLY A 4 -3.69 -7.94 -14.60
C GLY A 4 -4.30 -7.83 -13.21
N PRO A 5 -4.46 -8.96 -12.51
CA PRO A 5 -5.14 -9.02 -11.22
C PRO A 5 -4.54 -8.07 -10.15
N ALA A 6 -3.23 -7.89 -10.17
CA ALA A 6 -2.54 -7.04 -9.21
C ALA A 6 -2.75 -5.53 -9.44
N TYR A 7 -3.27 -5.12 -10.61
CA TYR A 7 -3.32 -3.73 -11.04
C TYR A 7 -4.74 -3.21 -11.27
N LEU A 8 -5.76 -3.98 -10.97
CA LEU A 8 -7.17 -3.63 -11.19
C LEU A 8 -7.57 -2.28 -10.60
N PRO A 9 -7.22 -1.92 -9.34
CA PRO A 9 -7.60 -0.63 -8.78
C PRO A 9 -7.10 0.55 -9.61
N TRP A 10 -5.87 0.50 -10.11
CA TRP A 10 -5.31 1.56 -10.96
C TRP A 10 -5.90 1.58 -12.37
N GLY A 11 -6.36 0.45 -12.88
CA GLY A 11 -7.18 0.39 -14.09
C GLY A 11 -8.55 1.05 -13.89
N TRP A 12 -9.20 0.81 -12.75
CA TRP A 12 -10.49 1.42 -12.41
C TRP A 12 -10.39 2.92 -12.15
N MET A 13 -9.30 3.38 -11.53
CA MET A 13 -8.99 4.79 -11.34
C MET A 13 -8.42 5.48 -12.60
N ALA A 14 -8.35 4.75 -13.71
CA ALA A 14 -7.85 5.23 -14.99
C ALA A 14 -6.37 5.66 -15.03
N ASN A 15 -5.54 5.21 -14.09
CA ASN A 15 -4.11 5.51 -14.09
C ASN A 15 -3.35 4.74 -15.18
N ILE A 16 -3.78 3.52 -15.52
CA ILE A 16 -3.09 2.63 -16.47
C ILE A 16 -4.08 1.90 -17.39
N ASP A 17 -3.65 1.63 -18.62
CA ASP A 17 -4.44 0.95 -19.66
C ASP A 17 -4.08 -0.51 -19.88
N GLY A 18 -2.95 -0.97 -19.44
CA GLY A 18 -2.54 -2.34 -19.75
C GLY A 18 -1.22 -2.71 -19.13
N LEU A 19 -1.27 -3.38 -18.01
CA LEU A 19 -0.13 -3.98 -17.35
C LEU A 19 -0.54 -5.31 -16.74
N GLY A 20 0.20 -6.37 -17.03
CA GLY A 20 -0.02 -7.68 -16.42
C GLY A 20 -1.29 -8.42 -16.85
N GLY A 21 -1.97 -7.95 -17.90
CA GLY A 21 -3.13 -8.59 -18.50
C GLY A 21 -2.83 -9.23 -19.88
N PRO A 22 -3.90 -9.66 -20.63
CA PRO A 22 -5.31 -9.57 -20.27
C PRO A 22 -5.75 -10.56 -19.17
N LEU A 23 -6.89 -10.25 -18.52
CA LEU A 23 -7.55 -11.20 -17.63
C LEU A 23 -8.24 -12.27 -18.48
N PRO A 24 -7.99 -13.57 -18.22
CA PRO A 24 -8.73 -14.65 -18.88
C PRO A 24 -10.19 -14.71 -18.43
N ASP A 25 -11.09 -15.24 -19.28
CA ASP A 25 -12.49 -15.43 -18.95
C ASP A 25 -12.67 -16.30 -17.70
N SER A 26 -11.84 -17.33 -17.52
CA SER A 26 -11.82 -18.20 -16.34
C SER A 26 -11.61 -17.42 -15.04
N TRP A 27 -10.76 -16.40 -15.05
CA TRP A 27 -10.54 -15.51 -13.92
C TRP A 27 -11.77 -14.64 -13.66
N ILE A 28 -12.33 -14.04 -14.71
CA ILE A 28 -13.52 -13.20 -14.62
C ILE A 28 -14.69 -14.01 -14.05
N ASP A 29 -14.98 -15.19 -14.60
CA ASP A 29 -16.08 -16.05 -14.15
C ASP A 29 -15.91 -16.49 -12.69
N SER A 30 -14.70 -16.83 -12.28
CA SER A 30 -14.41 -17.23 -10.89
C SER A 30 -14.57 -16.06 -9.91
N HIS A 31 -14.16 -14.85 -10.31
CA HIS A 31 -14.26 -13.67 -9.46
C HIS A 31 -15.69 -13.09 -9.41
N ILE A 32 -16.50 -13.25 -10.46
CA ILE A 32 -17.94 -12.97 -10.37
C ILE A 32 -18.58 -13.82 -9.26
N LYS A 33 -18.27 -15.12 -9.23
CA LYS A 33 -18.81 -16.02 -8.18
C LYS A 33 -18.31 -15.67 -6.78
N LEU A 34 -17.02 -15.30 -6.67
CA LEU A 34 -16.45 -14.85 -5.40
C LEU A 34 -17.12 -13.56 -4.93
N GLU A 35 -17.27 -12.58 -5.81
CA GLU A 35 -17.92 -11.30 -5.52
C GLU A 35 -19.35 -11.50 -5.03
N GLN A 36 -20.12 -12.35 -5.68
CA GLN A 36 -21.48 -12.70 -5.24
C GLN A 36 -21.50 -13.26 -3.80
N GLN A 37 -20.51 -14.07 -3.42
CA GLN A 37 -20.40 -14.59 -2.06
C GLN A 37 -20.00 -13.52 -1.05
N ILE A 38 -19.07 -12.62 -1.42
CA ILE A 38 -18.63 -11.50 -0.59
C ILE A 38 -19.82 -10.59 -0.32
N LEU A 39 -20.51 -10.12 -1.35
CA LEU A 39 -21.66 -9.22 -1.24
C LEU A 39 -22.80 -9.82 -0.42
N ALA A 40 -23.10 -11.11 -0.63
CA ALA A 40 -24.09 -11.81 0.18
C ALA A 40 -23.69 -11.82 1.67
N ARG A 41 -22.40 -12.02 1.95
CA ARG A 41 -21.90 -12.01 3.33
C ARG A 41 -21.93 -10.61 3.95
N GLU A 42 -21.49 -9.59 3.23
CA GLU A 42 -21.53 -8.20 3.68
C GLU A 42 -22.96 -7.77 4.02
N ARG A 43 -23.90 -7.98 3.10
CA ARG A 43 -25.34 -7.67 3.34
C ARG A 43 -25.89 -8.43 4.55
N SER A 44 -25.49 -9.69 4.74
CA SER A 44 -25.91 -10.48 5.91
C SER A 44 -25.40 -9.94 7.25
N LEU A 45 -24.34 -9.13 7.22
CA LEU A 45 -23.76 -8.44 8.38
C LEU A 45 -24.30 -7.02 8.56
N GLY A 46 -25.25 -6.58 7.71
CA GLY A 46 -25.79 -5.22 7.73
C GLY A 46 -24.86 -4.18 7.11
N MET A 47 -23.85 -4.62 6.36
CA MET A 47 -22.97 -3.73 5.61
C MET A 47 -23.63 -3.30 4.31
N THR A 48 -23.33 -2.11 3.83
CA THR A 48 -23.78 -1.60 2.53
C THR A 48 -22.60 -1.62 1.56
N PRO A 49 -22.54 -2.56 0.60
CA PRO A 49 -21.47 -2.63 -0.39
C PRO A 49 -21.43 -1.38 -1.28
N VAL A 50 -20.22 -1.01 -1.69
CA VAL A 50 -19.98 0.02 -2.69
C VAL A 50 -19.42 -0.65 -3.94
N LEU A 51 -20.20 -0.65 -5.02
CA LEU A 51 -19.83 -1.27 -6.29
C LEU A 51 -19.11 -0.25 -7.19
N GLN A 52 -18.42 -0.73 -8.23
CA GLN A 52 -17.71 0.14 -9.16
C GLN A 52 -18.68 0.89 -10.08
N GLY A 53 -18.44 2.20 -10.27
CA GLY A 53 -19.10 3.03 -11.26
C GLY A 53 -18.26 3.21 -12.54
N PHE A 54 -18.89 3.69 -13.62
CA PHE A 54 -18.19 3.99 -14.86
C PHE A 54 -17.61 5.41 -14.83
N THR A 55 -16.29 5.52 -14.92
CA THR A 55 -15.56 6.81 -14.85
C THR A 55 -15.47 7.56 -16.18
N GLY A 56 -15.86 6.94 -17.29
CA GLY A 56 -15.59 7.44 -18.64
C GLY A 56 -14.32 6.91 -19.28
N HIS A 57 -13.49 6.17 -18.56
CA HIS A 57 -12.24 5.58 -19.06
C HIS A 57 -12.53 4.51 -20.11
N VAL A 58 -11.89 4.62 -21.25
CA VAL A 58 -12.06 3.74 -22.42
C VAL A 58 -10.72 3.47 -23.10
N PRO A 59 -10.53 2.32 -23.76
CA PRO A 59 -9.34 2.10 -24.58
C PRO A 59 -9.34 3.03 -25.79
N GLN A 60 -8.17 3.48 -26.25
CA GLN A 60 -8.04 4.30 -27.44
C GLN A 60 -8.71 3.65 -28.67
N SER A 61 -8.68 2.32 -28.77
CA SER A 61 -9.27 1.55 -29.85
C SER A 61 -10.79 1.65 -29.97
N ILE A 62 -11.48 2.25 -28.97
CA ILE A 62 -12.94 2.44 -29.02
C ILE A 62 -13.36 3.20 -30.28
N THR A 63 -12.55 4.15 -30.76
CA THR A 63 -12.81 4.92 -31.98
C THR A 63 -12.81 4.08 -33.26
N GLN A 64 -12.13 2.92 -33.23
CA GLN A 64 -12.12 1.97 -34.34
C GLN A 64 -13.37 1.06 -34.31
N VAL A 65 -13.84 0.73 -33.11
CA VAL A 65 -15.02 -0.13 -32.90
C VAL A 65 -16.33 0.65 -33.09
N ILE A 66 -16.34 1.91 -32.61
CA ILE A 66 -17.49 2.81 -32.71
C ILE A 66 -17.02 4.11 -33.40
N PRO A 67 -17.08 4.18 -34.75
CA PRO A 67 -16.67 5.38 -35.48
C PRO A 67 -17.42 6.62 -35.04
N GLY A 68 -16.71 7.76 -34.94
CA GLY A 68 -17.29 9.04 -34.53
C GLY A 68 -17.27 9.27 -33.03
N THR A 69 -16.85 8.30 -32.22
CA THR A 69 -16.65 8.47 -30.77
C THR A 69 -15.59 9.54 -30.48
N LYS A 70 -15.93 10.46 -29.61
CA LYS A 70 -14.99 11.50 -29.14
C LYS A 70 -14.31 11.07 -27.86
N ILE A 71 -12.99 11.04 -27.88
CA ILE A 71 -12.16 10.72 -26.72
C ILE A 71 -11.15 11.82 -26.46
N ARG A 72 -10.75 11.97 -25.20
CA ARG A 72 -9.69 12.90 -24.75
C ARG A 72 -8.65 12.14 -23.93
N ARG A 73 -7.39 12.57 -24.06
CA ARG A 73 -6.29 11.99 -23.29
C ARG A 73 -6.02 12.80 -22.02
N THR A 74 -5.76 12.12 -20.90
CA THR A 74 -5.31 12.74 -19.64
C THR A 74 -3.82 13.06 -19.67
N GLY A 75 -3.33 13.76 -18.65
CA GLY A 75 -1.91 13.85 -18.33
C GLY A 75 -1.29 12.47 -18.06
N ASP A 76 0.03 12.39 -18.11
CA ASP A 76 0.77 11.18 -17.76
C ASP A 76 0.74 10.96 -16.24
N TRP A 77 0.70 9.69 -15.83
CA TRP A 77 0.82 9.32 -14.41
C TRP A 77 2.28 9.06 -14.04
N SER A 78 2.55 8.79 -12.75
CA SER A 78 3.87 8.49 -12.20
C SER A 78 4.60 7.32 -12.91
N ALA A 79 5.91 7.21 -12.72
CA ALA A 79 6.75 6.09 -13.15
C ALA A 79 6.73 5.80 -14.66
N GLY A 80 6.51 6.83 -15.47
CA GLY A 80 6.52 6.70 -16.93
C GLY A 80 5.28 6.02 -17.52
N PHE A 81 4.20 5.90 -16.76
CA PHE A 81 2.90 5.50 -17.30
C PHE A 81 2.28 6.67 -18.06
N SER A 82 1.99 6.42 -19.33
CA SER A 82 1.37 7.40 -20.21
C SER A 82 -0.10 7.65 -19.82
N GLY A 83 -0.57 8.87 -20.07
CA GLY A 83 -1.98 9.23 -19.87
C GLY A 83 -2.94 8.30 -20.63
N THR A 84 -4.10 8.11 -20.05
CA THR A 84 -5.17 7.24 -20.50
C THR A 84 -6.25 8.01 -21.27
N TRP A 85 -7.25 7.33 -21.78
CA TRP A 85 -8.25 7.92 -22.64
C TRP A 85 -9.63 7.90 -21.98
N PHE A 86 -10.33 9.01 -22.08
CA PHE A 86 -11.68 9.18 -21.57
C PHE A 86 -12.64 9.56 -22.71
N LEU A 87 -13.86 9.11 -22.59
CA LEU A 87 -14.94 9.63 -23.43
C LEU A 87 -15.14 11.13 -23.16
N ASP A 88 -15.37 11.90 -24.21
CA ASP A 88 -15.82 13.28 -24.05
C ASP A 88 -17.17 13.28 -23.31
N PRO A 89 -17.37 14.12 -22.27
CA PRO A 89 -18.60 14.14 -21.49
C PRO A 89 -19.85 14.47 -22.33
N GLN A 90 -19.67 15.16 -23.45
CA GLN A 90 -20.75 15.48 -24.37
C GLN A 90 -21.04 14.36 -25.40
N ASP A 91 -20.24 13.29 -25.46
CA ASP A 91 -20.52 12.16 -26.34
C ASP A 91 -21.66 11.31 -25.76
N SER A 92 -22.68 11.08 -26.54
CA SER A 92 -23.83 10.24 -26.15
C SER A 92 -23.43 8.82 -25.73
N LEU A 93 -22.27 8.34 -26.18
CA LEU A 93 -21.73 7.04 -25.79
C LEU A 93 -21.40 7.00 -24.29
N PHE A 94 -20.98 8.12 -23.68
CA PHE A 94 -20.65 8.19 -22.25
C PHE A 94 -21.84 7.71 -21.39
N GLN A 95 -23.01 8.31 -21.57
CA GLN A 95 -24.20 7.93 -20.81
C GLN A 95 -24.67 6.51 -21.14
N ARG A 96 -24.62 6.11 -22.41
CA ARG A 96 -25.03 4.75 -22.82
C ARG A 96 -24.12 3.69 -22.17
N MET A 97 -22.80 3.91 -22.14
CA MET A 97 -21.88 2.99 -21.50
C MET A 97 -22.03 2.99 -19.98
N GLY A 98 -22.12 4.16 -19.35
CA GLY A 98 -22.33 4.27 -17.91
C GLY A 98 -23.61 3.55 -17.46
N ARG A 99 -24.71 3.77 -18.16
CA ARG A 99 -25.97 3.06 -17.93
C ARG A 99 -25.81 1.54 -18.07
N LYS A 100 -25.26 1.08 -19.18
CA LYS A 100 -25.05 -0.35 -19.45
C LYS A 100 -24.12 -1.02 -18.42
N PHE A 101 -23.13 -0.29 -17.96
CA PHE A 101 -22.20 -0.77 -16.93
C PHE A 101 -22.97 -1.06 -15.62
N VAL A 102 -23.76 -0.10 -15.14
CA VAL A 102 -24.54 -0.27 -13.90
C VAL A 102 -25.65 -1.31 -14.08
N GLU A 103 -26.37 -1.32 -15.22
CA GLU A 103 -27.37 -2.35 -15.51
C GLU A 103 -26.77 -3.76 -15.44
N LYS A 104 -25.59 -3.97 -16.07
CA LYS A 104 -24.91 -5.27 -16.06
C LYS A 104 -24.41 -5.67 -14.69
N GLN A 105 -23.90 -4.72 -13.93
CA GLN A 105 -23.46 -4.94 -12.57
C GLN A 105 -24.64 -5.30 -11.66
N THR A 106 -25.77 -4.61 -11.80
CA THR A 106 -27.00 -4.92 -11.06
C THR A 106 -27.54 -6.32 -11.39
N GLU A 107 -27.47 -6.73 -12.67
CA GLU A 107 -27.84 -8.09 -13.08
C GLU A 107 -26.98 -9.17 -12.38
N LEU A 108 -25.67 -8.92 -12.23
CA LEU A 108 -24.73 -9.89 -11.68
C LEU A 108 -24.73 -9.91 -10.14
N PHE A 109 -24.86 -8.75 -9.50
CA PHE A 109 -24.53 -8.52 -8.09
C PHE A 109 -25.67 -7.92 -7.26
N GLY A 110 -26.76 -7.49 -7.90
CA GLY A 110 -27.76 -6.63 -7.26
C GLY A 110 -27.26 -5.20 -7.13
N THR A 111 -27.95 -4.39 -6.34
CA THR A 111 -27.53 -3.02 -6.05
C THR A 111 -27.80 -2.66 -4.60
N ASP A 112 -26.92 -1.84 -4.03
CA ASP A 112 -27.07 -1.16 -2.75
C ASP A 112 -27.03 0.36 -2.94
N HIS A 113 -27.16 0.81 -4.19
CA HIS A 113 -27.23 2.20 -4.64
C HIS A 113 -25.95 3.04 -4.43
N LEU A 114 -24.83 2.44 -4.01
CA LEU A 114 -23.55 3.11 -3.84
C LEU A 114 -22.57 2.65 -4.93
N TYR A 115 -21.99 3.62 -5.65
CA TYR A 115 -21.08 3.34 -6.76
C TYR A 115 -19.82 4.20 -6.65
N ALA A 116 -18.65 3.56 -6.54
CA ALA A 116 -17.36 4.24 -6.51
C ALA A 116 -16.91 4.61 -7.94
N ALA A 117 -16.50 5.85 -8.12
CA ALA A 117 -15.84 6.28 -9.35
C ALA A 117 -14.82 7.38 -9.05
N ASP A 118 -13.56 7.14 -9.43
CA ASP A 118 -12.44 8.04 -9.19
C ASP A 118 -11.74 8.34 -10.54
N PRO A 119 -12.28 9.27 -11.34
CA PRO A 119 -11.86 9.46 -12.73
C PRO A 119 -10.46 10.07 -12.89
N PHE A 120 -9.96 10.78 -11.87
CA PHE A 120 -8.76 11.60 -11.97
C PHE A 120 -7.82 11.41 -10.78
N ASN A 121 -7.72 10.19 -10.27
CA ASN A 121 -6.80 9.90 -9.17
C ASN A 121 -5.34 10.06 -9.61
N GLU A 122 -4.64 11.06 -9.04
CA GLU A 122 -3.22 11.40 -9.34
C GLU A 122 -2.91 11.69 -10.81
N ILE A 123 -3.90 11.97 -11.63
CA ILE A 123 -3.77 12.40 -13.02
C ILE A 123 -4.56 13.67 -13.27
N ASP A 124 -4.00 14.58 -14.08
CA ASP A 124 -4.73 15.79 -14.45
C ASP A 124 -5.79 15.47 -15.51
N PRO A 125 -7.02 15.97 -15.35
CA PRO A 125 -8.03 15.94 -16.39
C PRO A 125 -7.56 16.53 -17.71
N PRO A 126 -8.22 16.20 -18.83
CA PRO A 126 -7.89 16.78 -20.15
C PRO A 126 -8.04 18.31 -20.24
N SER A 127 -8.77 18.92 -19.32
CA SER A 127 -9.00 20.38 -19.25
C SER A 127 -9.26 20.82 -17.82
N ASN A 128 -8.77 22.02 -17.46
CA ASN A 128 -9.04 22.68 -16.18
C ASN A 128 -10.21 23.68 -16.27
N ASP A 129 -10.91 23.74 -17.38
CA ASP A 129 -12.11 24.55 -17.56
C ASP A 129 -13.24 24.03 -16.66
N SER A 130 -13.82 24.93 -15.85
CA SER A 130 -14.87 24.58 -14.90
C SER A 130 -16.12 24.01 -15.58
N THR A 131 -16.45 24.48 -16.80
CA THR A 131 -17.57 23.94 -17.56
C THR A 131 -17.32 22.50 -17.97
N PHE A 132 -16.12 22.19 -18.46
CA PHE A 132 -15.73 20.82 -18.81
C PHE A 132 -15.78 19.89 -17.58
N LEU A 133 -15.28 20.35 -16.41
CA LEU A 133 -15.28 19.56 -15.19
C LEU A 133 -16.71 19.33 -14.66
N ALA A 134 -17.60 20.33 -14.75
CA ALA A 134 -19.01 20.17 -14.42
C ALA A 134 -19.72 19.19 -15.38
N GLU A 135 -19.45 19.27 -16.68
CA GLU A 135 -19.95 18.33 -17.67
C GLU A 135 -19.49 16.89 -17.39
N MET A 136 -18.20 16.73 -17.01
CA MET A 136 -17.64 15.43 -16.65
C MET A 136 -18.31 14.84 -15.40
N GLY A 137 -18.44 15.64 -14.32
CA GLY A 137 -19.16 15.22 -13.11
C GLY A 137 -20.59 14.84 -13.41
N GLY A 138 -21.29 15.67 -14.19
CA GLY A 138 -22.66 15.39 -14.63
C GLY A 138 -22.75 14.13 -15.49
N ALA A 139 -21.82 13.88 -16.41
CA ALA A 139 -21.82 12.70 -17.27
C ALA A 139 -21.64 11.40 -16.48
N ILE A 140 -20.71 11.39 -15.50
CA ILE A 140 -20.49 10.24 -14.60
C ILE A 140 -21.74 9.95 -13.78
N TYR A 141 -22.28 10.96 -13.10
CA TYR A 141 -23.48 10.82 -12.27
C TYR A 141 -24.70 10.39 -13.09
N ASN A 142 -24.96 11.04 -14.21
CA ASN A 142 -26.10 10.73 -15.07
C ASN A 142 -26.01 9.31 -15.67
N GLY A 143 -24.79 8.83 -15.92
CA GLY A 143 -24.55 7.43 -16.32
C GLY A 143 -25.08 6.45 -15.27
N MET A 144 -24.76 6.69 -13.99
CA MET A 144 -25.26 5.89 -12.86
C MET A 144 -26.78 6.08 -12.66
N HIS A 145 -27.23 7.33 -12.54
CA HIS A 145 -28.61 7.68 -12.24
C HIS A 145 -29.61 7.20 -13.32
N SER A 146 -29.18 7.12 -14.55
CA SER A 146 -30.05 6.61 -15.64
C SER A 146 -30.33 5.11 -15.55
N ALA A 147 -29.52 4.35 -14.84
CA ALA A 147 -29.72 2.93 -14.56
C ALA A 147 -30.36 2.70 -13.17
N ASP A 148 -30.00 3.52 -12.21
CA ASP A 148 -30.43 3.44 -10.82
C ASP A 148 -30.74 4.87 -10.29
N THR A 149 -32.03 5.21 -10.21
CA THR A 149 -32.47 6.54 -9.79
C THR A 149 -32.12 6.89 -8.34
N SER A 150 -31.74 5.90 -7.51
CA SER A 150 -31.27 6.08 -6.14
C SER A 150 -29.74 6.13 -6.06
N ALA A 151 -29.01 6.07 -7.18
CA ALA A 151 -27.56 6.02 -7.22
C ALA A 151 -26.93 7.16 -6.43
N THR A 152 -25.97 6.82 -5.59
CA THR A 152 -25.07 7.74 -4.89
C THR A 152 -23.65 7.48 -5.38
N TRP A 153 -23.01 8.51 -5.90
CA TRP A 153 -21.60 8.45 -6.30
C TRP A 153 -20.69 8.58 -5.07
N VAL A 154 -19.90 7.55 -4.81
CA VAL A 154 -18.84 7.58 -3.77
C VAL A 154 -17.53 7.96 -4.45
N ILE A 155 -16.92 9.07 -4.01
CA ILE A 155 -15.71 9.62 -4.61
C ILE A 155 -14.61 9.81 -3.55
N GLN A 156 -13.39 9.43 -3.89
CA GLN A 156 -12.20 9.71 -3.07
C GLN A 156 -11.77 11.16 -3.24
N ALA A 157 -11.50 11.86 -2.13
CA ALA A 157 -11.02 13.25 -2.18
C ALA A 157 -9.49 13.37 -2.34
N TRP A 158 -8.77 12.27 -2.57
CA TRP A 158 -7.31 12.29 -2.70
C TRP A 158 -6.81 13.27 -3.76
N PHE A 159 -7.42 13.30 -4.93
CA PHE A 159 -7.07 14.21 -6.01
C PHE A 159 -7.16 15.69 -5.61
N LEU A 160 -8.10 16.06 -4.75
CA LEU A 160 -8.28 17.44 -4.24
C LEU A 160 -7.17 17.87 -3.28
N VAL A 161 -6.47 16.92 -2.68
CA VAL A 161 -5.37 17.14 -1.73
C VAL A 161 -4.01 16.98 -2.42
N TYR A 162 -3.86 15.96 -3.27
CA TYR A 162 -2.64 15.65 -4.02
C TYR A 162 -2.41 16.65 -5.16
N GLY A 163 -3.40 16.84 -6.00
CA GLY A 163 -3.34 17.67 -7.23
C GLY A 163 -3.61 19.17 -7.02
N LYS A 164 -3.13 19.76 -5.91
CA LYS A 164 -3.44 21.15 -5.52
C LYS A 164 -3.18 22.22 -6.59
N LYS A 165 -2.26 22.01 -7.53
CA LYS A 165 -1.97 22.95 -8.61
C LYS A 165 -3.10 23.00 -9.63
N PHE A 166 -3.66 21.86 -9.97
CA PHE A 166 -4.78 21.73 -10.89
C PHE A 166 -6.10 22.04 -10.19
N TRP A 167 -6.37 21.36 -9.07
CA TRP A 167 -7.62 21.42 -8.35
C TRP A 167 -7.66 22.64 -7.43
N GLN A 168 -8.00 23.81 -7.99
CA GLN A 168 -8.37 24.99 -7.22
C GLN A 168 -9.87 24.91 -6.85
N ASP A 169 -10.36 25.80 -5.98
CA ASP A 169 -11.76 25.75 -5.54
C ASP A 169 -12.77 25.83 -6.70
N PRO A 170 -12.60 26.65 -7.74
CA PRO A 170 -13.51 26.66 -8.88
C PRO A 170 -13.58 25.32 -9.62
N GLN A 171 -12.46 24.60 -9.76
CA GLN A 171 -12.42 23.29 -10.42
C GLN A 171 -13.04 22.20 -9.55
N ALA A 172 -12.71 22.19 -8.25
CA ALA A 172 -13.27 21.23 -7.30
C ALA A 172 -14.80 21.41 -7.15
N GLU A 173 -15.24 22.65 -6.98
CA GLU A 173 -16.66 23.00 -6.86
C GLU A 173 -17.43 22.66 -8.13
N ALA A 174 -16.86 22.91 -9.32
CA ALA A 174 -17.48 22.58 -10.60
C ALA A 174 -17.72 21.06 -10.73
N LEU A 175 -16.73 20.23 -10.43
CA LEU A 175 -16.87 18.77 -10.51
C LEU A 175 -17.90 18.24 -9.48
N LEU A 176 -17.74 18.63 -8.21
CA LEU A 176 -18.60 18.13 -7.13
C LEU A 176 -20.01 18.71 -7.22
N GLY A 177 -20.13 20.01 -7.54
CA GLY A 177 -21.40 20.73 -7.65
C GLY A 177 -22.29 20.26 -8.80
N ALA A 178 -21.73 19.54 -9.78
CA ALA A 178 -22.52 18.95 -10.87
C ALA A 178 -23.47 17.79 -10.43
N VAL A 179 -23.30 17.31 -9.19
CA VAL A 179 -24.07 16.21 -8.62
C VAL A 179 -24.96 16.74 -7.48
N PRO A 180 -26.24 16.35 -7.36
CA PRO A 180 -27.05 16.74 -6.21
C PRO A 180 -26.46 16.25 -4.88
N ASP A 181 -26.59 17.05 -3.81
CA ASP A 181 -25.90 16.79 -2.55
C ASP A 181 -26.18 15.43 -1.93
N ASN A 182 -27.42 14.96 -2.03
CA ASN A 182 -27.81 13.65 -1.48
C ASN A 182 -27.45 12.45 -2.37
N HIS A 183 -26.79 12.70 -3.50
CA HIS A 183 -26.37 11.68 -4.45
C HIS A 183 -24.86 11.61 -4.60
N MET A 184 -24.11 12.19 -3.65
CA MET A 184 -22.66 12.08 -3.57
C MET A 184 -22.23 11.81 -2.14
N LEU A 185 -21.23 10.98 -1.95
CA LEU A 185 -20.55 10.74 -0.68
C LEU A 185 -19.05 10.88 -0.90
N VAL A 186 -18.41 11.82 -0.21
CA VAL A 186 -16.98 12.09 -0.36
C VAL A 186 -16.19 11.35 0.72
N LEU A 187 -15.15 10.61 0.32
CA LEU A 187 -14.22 9.99 1.24
C LEU A 187 -13.00 10.90 1.42
N ASP A 188 -12.87 11.55 2.58
CA ASP A 188 -11.67 12.31 2.93
C ASP A 188 -10.55 11.34 3.33
N LEU A 189 -9.80 10.83 2.35
CA LEU A 189 -8.92 9.67 2.53
C LEU A 189 -7.85 9.86 3.60
N TRP A 190 -7.35 11.08 3.78
CA TRP A 190 -6.22 11.36 4.65
C TRP A 190 -6.57 12.40 5.73
N GLY A 191 -7.75 12.25 6.30
CA GLY A 191 -8.30 13.16 7.31
C GLY A 191 -7.44 13.29 8.57
N ASP A 192 -6.66 12.25 8.88
CA ASP A 192 -5.74 12.24 10.03
C ASP A 192 -4.47 13.07 9.82
N ARG A 193 -4.09 13.40 8.56
CA ARG A 193 -2.82 14.10 8.28
C ARG A 193 -2.91 15.25 7.32
N SER A 194 -3.69 15.12 6.28
CA SER A 194 -3.90 16.14 5.25
C SER A 194 -5.40 16.31 5.00
N PRO A 195 -6.13 16.84 5.98
CA PRO A 195 -7.58 16.88 5.98
C PRO A 195 -8.12 17.71 4.81
N GLY A 196 -8.69 17.03 3.81
CA GLY A 196 -9.33 17.64 2.65
C GLY A 196 -10.53 18.49 3.03
N TRP A 197 -11.28 18.07 4.04
CA TRP A 197 -12.46 18.81 4.51
C TRP A 197 -12.13 20.23 4.97
N LYS A 198 -10.94 20.48 5.55
CA LYS A 198 -10.51 21.82 5.97
C LYS A 198 -10.19 22.72 4.78
N VAL A 199 -9.52 22.18 3.77
CA VAL A 199 -9.03 22.97 2.61
C VAL A 199 -10.04 23.04 1.48
N ARG A 200 -11.16 22.29 1.57
CA ARG A 200 -12.23 22.24 0.56
C ARG A 200 -13.61 22.53 1.16
N HIS A 201 -13.68 23.43 2.16
CA HIS A 201 -14.93 23.96 2.72
C HIS A 201 -15.95 22.86 3.03
N ALA A 202 -15.53 21.81 3.75
CA ALA A 202 -16.32 20.59 4.01
C ALA A 202 -16.97 20.04 2.74
N PHE A 203 -16.20 20.04 1.64
CA PHE A 203 -16.60 19.54 0.31
C PHE A 203 -17.86 20.22 -0.24
N TYR A 204 -17.97 21.54 0.02
CA TYR A 204 -19.04 22.39 -0.53
C TYR A 204 -20.46 21.89 -0.18
N GLY A 205 -20.64 21.32 1.03
CA GLY A 205 -21.92 20.83 1.54
C GLY A 205 -22.24 19.37 1.21
N LYS A 206 -21.38 18.65 0.54
CA LYS A 206 -21.55 17.21 0.30
C LYS A 206 -21.42 16.40 1.61
N PRO A 207 -22.16 15.30 1.77
CA PRO A 207 -21.88 14.30 2.80
C PRO A 207 -20.46 13.76 2.64
N TRP A 208 -19.77 13.55 3.76
CA TRP A 208 -18.42 13.02 3.71
C TRP A 208 -18.07 12.14 4.90
N ILE A 209 -17.09 11.26 4.70
CA ILE A 209 -16.55 10.35 5.71
C ILE A 209 -15.09 10.73 6.00
N TRP A 210 -14.76 10.89 7.27
CA TRP A 210 -13.40 11.08 7.73
C TRP A 210 -12.65 9.74 7.71
N ASN A 211 -11.51 9.66 7.00
CA ASN A 211 -10.76 8.43 6.89
C ASN A 211 -9.30 8.60 7.32
N VAL A 212 -8.73 7.49 7.79
CA VAL A 212 -7.30 7.32 7.97
C VAL A 212 -6.74 6.60 6.76
N LEU A 213 -5.80 7.26 6.05
CA LEU A 213 -5.02 6.62 5.00
C LEU A 213 -3.80 5.97 5.65
N TYR A 214 -3.75 4.66 5.60
CA TYR A 214 -2.78 3.88 6.34
C TYR A 214 -2.09 2.85 5.45
N ASN A 215 -0.82 2.59 5.77
CA ASN A 215 -0.06 1.48 5.21
C ASN A 215 0.19 1.59 3.70
N PHE A 216 0.77 2.71 3.26
CA PHE A 216 1.15 2.95 1.86
C PHE A 216 1.93 1.78 1.27
N GLY A 217 1.48 1.26 0.11
CA GLY A 217 2.04 0.08 -0.54
C GLY A 217 1.84 -1.23 0.24
N GLY A 218 1.11 -1.21 1.35
CA GLY A 218 0.96 -2.38 2.23
C GLY A 218 2.28 -2.83 2.85
N LYS A 219 3.21 -1.91 3.13
CA LYS A 219 4.50 -2.20 3.78
C LYS A 219 4.32 -2.71 5.21
N VAL A 220 5.29 -3.43 5.71
CA VAL A 220 5.21 -4.15 6.99
C VAL A 220 5.93 -3.44 8.15
N SER A 221 6.14 -2.13 8.11
CA SER A 221 6.79 -1.40 9.21
C SER A 221 5.88 -1.28 10.44
N VAL A 222 6.49 -1.21 11.63
CA VAL A 222 5.77 -0.93 12.88
C VAL A 222 5.60 0.58 13.01
N ASN A 223 4.37 1.06 12.79
CA ASN A 223 4.02 2.48 12.84
C ASN A 223 2.52 2.68 13.09
N GLY A 224 2.03 3.92 13.28
CA GLY A 224 0.60 4.14 13.40
C GLY A 224 0.13 5.52 13.88
N ASP A 225 0.95 6.29 14.58
CA ASP A 225 0.63 7.64 15.12
C ASP A 225 -0.76 7.78 15.76
N LEU A 226 -1.07 6.88 16.68
CA LEU A 226 -2.37 6.85 17.36
C LEU A 226 -2.75 8.17 18.04
N PRO A 227 -1.83 8.91 18.71
CA PRO A 227 -2.16 10.21 19.29
C PRO A 227 -2.60 11.24 18.26
N GLN A 228 -1.99 11.26 17.07
CA GLN A 228 -2.36 12.19 16.01
C GLN A 228 -3.73 11.84 15.40
N ILE A 229 -3.98 10.54 15.19
CA ILE A 229 -5.29 10.04 14.75
C ILE A 229 -6.37 10.49 15.75
N ALA A 230 -6.15 10.26 17.05
CA ALA A 230 -7.08 10.65 18.11
C ALA A 230 -7.35 12.17 18.12
N ALA A 231 -6.29 12.98 18.08
CA ALA A 231 -6.41 14.44 18.14
C ALA A 231 -7.12 15.04 16.92
N ASN A 232 -6.81 14.53 15.72
CA ASN A 232 -7.42 15.04 14.49
C ASN A 232 -8.86 14.57 14.32
N LEU A 233 -9.19 13.38 14.77
CA LEU A 233 -10.57 12.91 14.83
C LEU A 233 -11.41 13.76 15.79
N ASP A 234 -10.93 14.00 17.03
CA ASP A 234 -11.62 14.86 18.00
C ASP A 234 -11.84 16.26 17.44
N THR A 235 -10.83 16.81 16.76
CA THR A 235 -10.92 18.09 16.06
C THR A 235 -12.03 18.09 15.00
N ALA A 236 -12.09 17.05 14.17
CA ALA A 236 -13.11 16.94 13.11
C ALA A 236 -14.52 16.84 13.69
N ILE A 237 -14.72 15.98 14.71
CA ILE A 237 -16.02 15.77 15.35
C ILE A 237 -16.56 17.08 15.98
N ARG A 238 -15.69 17.86 16.65
CA ARG A 238 -16.07 19.08 17.38
C ARG A 238 -16.12 20.34 16.52
N SER A 239 -15.58 20.31 15.32
CA SER A 239 -15.52 21.51 14.49
C SER A 239 -16.91 22.00 14.08
N PRO A 240 -17.22 23.29 14.25
CA PRO A 240 -18.44 23.88 13.70
C PRO A 240 -18.42 23.95 12.16
N GLU A 241 -17.25 23.81 11.53
CA GLU A 241 -17.05 23.88 10.09
C GLU A 241 -17.05 22.51 9.42
N LYS A 242 -17.29 21.42 10.17
CA LYS A 242 -17.28 20.06 9.62
C LYS A 242 -18.37 19.77 8.58
N GLY A 243 -19.34 20.66 8.42
CA GLY A 243 -20.44 20.45 7.49
C GLY A 243 -21.16 19.12 7.72
N ARG A 244 -21.33 18.33 6.67
CA ARG A 244 -22.04 17.05 6.68
C ARG A 244 -21.08 15.86 6.86
N MET A 245 -20.30 15.86 7.93
CA MET A 245 -19.52 14.68 8.32
C MET A 245 -20.47 13.59 8.81
N GLU A 246 -20.55 12.46 8.11
CA GLU A 246 -21.52 11.39 8.37
C GLU A 246 -20.89 10.13 8.97
N GLY A 247 -19.57 10.01 9.00
CA GLY A 247 -18.93 8.81 9.52
C GLY A 247 -17.42 8.84 9.58
N LEU A 248 -16.87 7.70 10.01
CA LEU A 248 -15.44 7.40 10.11
C LEU A 248 -15.10 6.21 9.25
N GLY A 249 -13.90 6.16 8.73
CA GLY A 249 -13.42 5.04 7.93
C GLY A 249 -11.92 4.91 7.89
N MET A 250 -11.47 3.93 7.16
CA MET A 250 -10.06 3.72 6.82
C MET A 250 -9.91 3.41 5.35
N THR A 251 -8.83 3.92 4.78
CA THR A 251 -8.37 3.56 3.43
C THR A 251 -7.00 2.95 3.56
N MET A 252 -6.92 1.63 3.53
CA MET A 252 -5.66 0.90 3.65
C MET A 252 -5.22 0.39 2.27
N GLU A 253 -3.96 0.66 1.89
CA GLU A 253 -3.40 0.11 0.64
C GLU A 253 -2.97 -1.35 0.77
N GLY A 254 -3.01 -1.91 1.96
CA GLY A 254 -2.73 -3.32 2.21
C GLY A 254 -3.21 -3.77 3.57
N LEU A 255 -3.53 -5.05 3.68
CA LEU A 255 -3.97 -5.69 4.91
C LEU A 255 -2.78 -6.33 5.66
N GLY A 256 -2.98 -6.61 6.94
CA GLY A 256 -2.10 -7.50 7.70
C GLY A 256 -0.90 -6.84 8.37
N THR A 257 -0.95 -5.53 8.65
CA THR A 257 0.07 -4.85 9.47
C THR A 257 -0.57 -4.11 10.64
N ASN A 258 0.14 -4.09 11.77
CA ASN A 258 -0.18 -3.30 12.96
C ASN A 258 -1.69 -3.28 13.30
N PRO A 259 -2.29 -4.40 13.71
CA PRO A 259 -3.74 -4.51 13.95
C PRO A 259 -4.30 -3.47 14.91
N ILE A 260 -3.46 -2.91 15.79
CA ILE A 260 -3.86 -1.86 16.72
C ILE A 260 -4.44 -0.61 16.02
N VAL A 261 -3.95 -0.28 14.80
CA VAL A 261 -4.39 0.94 14.10
C VAL A 261 -5.82 0.82 13.61
N PRO A 262 -6.21 -0.20 12.81
CA PRO A 262 -7.61 -0.37 12.43
C PRO A 262 -8.51 -0.62 13.64
N ASP A 263 -8.08 -1.39 14.63
CA ASP A 263 -8.88 -1.63 15.82
C ASP A 263 -9.15 -0.33 16.58
N PHE A 264 -8.14 0.56 16.70
CA PHE A 264 -8.33 1.88 17.31
C PHE A 264 -9.33 2.73 16.53
N VAL A 265 -9.18 2.83 15.21
CA VAL A 265 -10.04 3.69 14.38
C VAL A 265 -11.49 3.21 14.41
N PHE A 266 -11.72 1.92 14.18
CA PHE A 266 -13.10 1.38 14.14
C PHE A 266 -13.78 1.33 15.50
N ASP A 267 -13.03 1.24 16.61
CA ASP A 267 -13.60 1.35 17.95
C ASP A 267 -14.19 2.77 18.22
N GLN A 268 -13.64 3.82 17.56
CA GLN A 268 -14.15 5.19 17.72
C GLN A 268 -15.57 5.38 17.18
N VAL A 269 -16.01 4.56 16.23
CA VAL A 269 -17.37 4.62 15.65
C VAL A 269 -18.45 4.38 16.72
N TRP A 270 -18.10 3.65 17.79
CA TRP A 270 -19.00 3.27 18.88
C TRP A 270 -18.87 4.16 20.12
N ARG A 271 -18.13 5.28 20.05
CA ARG A 271 -17.83 6.15 21.17
C ARG A 271 -18.34 7.56 20.96
N ASP A 272 -18.85 8.17 22.01
CA ASP A 272 -19.25 9.59 22.01
C ASP A 272 -18.05 10.54 22.13
N THR A 273 -16.91 10.04 22.64
CA THR A 273 -15.68 10.83 22.85
C THR A 273 -14.47 9.98 22.53
N VAL A 274 -13.44 10.63 21.98
CA VAL A 274 -12.15 9.97 21.72
C VAL A 274 -11.47 9.64 23.06
N PRO A 275 -11.09 8.38 23.30
CA PRO A 275 -10.48 7.95 24.55
C PRO A 275 -9.03 8.42 24.71
N ASP A 276 -8.53 8.39 25.96
CA ASP A 276 -7.09 8.41 26.21
C ASP A 276 -6.40 7.21 25.55
N VAL A 277 -5.42 7.48 24.71
CA VAL A 277 -4.74 6.45 23.89
C VAL A 277 -4.02 5.41 24.76
N ASN A 278 -3.43 5.83 25.91
CA ASN A 278 -2.74 4.90 26.79
C ASN A 278 -3.72 3.95 27.49
N ALA A 279 -4.82 4.49 28.02
CA ALA A 279 -5.85 3.67 28.65
C ALA A 279 -6.46 2.68 27.65
N TRP A 280 -6.81 3.17 26.46
CA TRP A 280 -7.35 2.34 25.39
C TRP A 280 -6.37 1.22 24.98
N THR A 281 -5.10 1.56 24.78
CA THR A 281 -4.07 0.58 24.38
C THR A 281 -3.86 -0.48 25.48
N ARG A 282 -3.91 -0.11 26.74
CA ARG A 282 -3.80 -1.06 27.86
C ARG A 282 -4.94 -2.09 27.83
N ASP A 283 -6.16 -1.65 27.58
CA ASP A 283 -7.32 -2.54 27.44
C ASP A 283 -7.20 -3.39 26.18
N TYR A 284 -6.82 -2.80 25.05
CA TYR A 284 -6.60 -3.49 23.79
C TYR A 284 -5.62 -4.66 23.93
N ILE A 285 -4.43 -4.44 24.50
CA ILE A 285 -3.42 -5.52 24.62
C ILE A 285 -3.85 -6.57 25.64
N THR A 286 -4.62 -6.19 26.65
CA THR A 286 -5.17 -7.15 27.63
C THR A 286 -6.13 -8.12 26.94
N HIS A 287 -7.02 -7.62 26.07
CA HIS A 287 -7.92 -8.44 25.27
C HIS A 287 -7.15 -9.24 24.20
N ARG A 288 -6.22 -8.60 23.50
CA ARG A 288 -5.41 -9.24 22.44
C ARG A 288 -4.61 -10.44 22.95
N TYR A 289 -4.04 -10.34 24.14
CA TYR A 289 -3.26 -11.41 24.75
C TYR A 289 -4.07 -12.31 25.70
N GLY A 290 -5.33 -12.00 25.91
CA GLY A 290 -6.25 -12.74 26.78
C GLY A 290 -6.03 -12.51 28.28
N ARG A 291 -5.05 -11.68 28.67
CA ARG A 291 -4.78 -11.26 30.04
C ARG A 291 -3.85 -10.06 30.11
N TYR A 292 -3.94 -9.28 31.18
CA TYR A 292 -2.94 -8.27 31.50
C TYR A 292 -1.57 -8.89 31.81
N ASN A 293 -0.52 -8.28 31.29
CA ASN A 293 0.86 -8.62 31.60
C ASN A 293 1.70 -7.33 31.70
N ALA A 294 2.38 -7.12 32.83
CA ALA A 294 3.10 -5.88 33.11
C ALA A 294 4.27 -5.65 32.14
N SER A 295 5.01 -6.70 31.75
CA SER A 295 6.12 -6.60 30.79
C SER A 295 5.60 -6.26 29.40
N ALA A 296 4.53 -6.90 28.97
CA ALA A 296 3.89 -6.56 27.68
C ALA A 296 3.38 -5.11 27.70
N TRP A 297 2.75 -4.66 28.79
CA TRP A 297 2.31 -3.27 28.91
C TRP A 297 3.50 -2.29 28.83
N SER A 298 4.59 -2.56 29.55
CA SER A 298 5.81 -1.76 29.45
C SER A 298 6.34 -1.65 28.02
N ALA A 299 6.32 -2.75 27.25
CA ALA A 299 6.69 -2.74 25.84
C ALA A 299 5.80 -1.79 25.02
N TRP A 300 4.49 -1.89 25.17
CA TRP A 300 3.55 -1.06 24.41
C TRP A 300 3.61 0.42 24.81
N GLN A 301 3.89 0.75 26.06
CA GLN A 301 4.13 2.14 26.47
C GLN A 301 5.34 2.74 25.70
N LEU A 302 6.44 2.01 25.61
CA LEU A 302 7.61 2.44 24.83
C LEU A 302 7.29 2.58 23.33
N LEU A 303 6.45 1.71 22.78
CA LEU A 303 6.00 1.81 21.39
C LEU A 303 5.06 2.99 21.16
N LEU A 304 4.21 3.34 22.11
CA LEU A 304 3.34 4.55 22.06
C LEU A 304 4.15 5.85 22.14
N GLU A 305 5.36 5.81 22.70
CA GLU A 305 6.28 6.96 22.71
C GLU A 305 7.14 7.06 21.44
N THR A 306 7.16 6.02 20.60
CA THR A 306 8.02 5.90 19.43
C THR A 306 7.25 5.51 18.16
N ALA A 307 7.24 4.24 17.81
CA ALA A 307 6.68 3.73 16.56
C ALA A 307 5.19 4.06 16.37
N PHE A 308 4.38 3.95 17.42
CA PHE A 308 2.95 4.31 17.37
C PHE A 308 2.67 5.79 17.68
N ARG A 309 3.72 6.62 17.73
CA ARG A 309 3.66 8.10 17.69
C ARG A 309 4.23 8.64 16.38
N SER A 310 4.32 7.83 15.37
CA SER A 310 4.86 8.18 14.07
C SER A 310 4.13 7.44 12.95
N SER A 311 3.91 8.14 11.84
CA SER A 311 3.44 7.52 10.59
C SER A 311 4.57 7.08 9.67
N ALA A 312 5.83 7.36 10.03
CA ALA A 312 6.97 6.99 9.21
C ALA A 312 7.02 5.48 9.02
N GLN A 313 7.04 5.04 7.78
CA GLN A 313 7.13 3.63 7.42
C GLN A 313 8.60 3.20 7.39
N THR A 314 9.26 3.30 8.56
CA THR A 314 10.66 2.92 8.70
C THR A 314 10.87 1.45 8.36
N GLY A 315 11.89 1.16 7.57
CA GLY A 315 12.16 -0.18 7.07
C GLY A 315 13.65 -0.52 7.02
N ASN A 316 13.93 -1.76 6.68
CA ASN A 316 15.27 -2.26 6.52
C ASN A 316 15.91 -1.68 5.24
N PHE A 317 17.00 -0.92 5.38
CA PHE A 317 17.73 -0.36 4.24
C PHE A 317 18.23 -1.44 3.26
N LEU A 318 18.44 -2.67 3.74
CA LEU A 318 18.83 -3.79 2.87
C LEU A 318 17.73 -4.26 1.92
N ALA A 319 16.48 -3.81 2.10
CA ALA A 319 15.41 -4.04 1.13
C ALA A 319 15.48 -3.09 -0.07
N GLU A 320 16.14 -1.94 0.05
CA GLU A 320 16.43 -1.04 -1.09
C GLU A 320 17.24 -1.73 -2.18
N ARG A 321 17.20 -1.18 -3.41
CA ARG A 321 18.20 -1.56 -4.41
C ARG A 321 19.59 -1.22 -3.89
N PRO A 322 20.56 -2.17 -3.90
CA PRO A 322 21.85 -1.97 -3.25
C PRO A 322 22.56 -0.69 -3.68
N GLN A 323 22.94 0.10 -2.70
CA GLN A 323 23.61 1.37 -2.86
C GLN A 323 24.20 1.84 -1.53
N PHE A 324 25.17 2.75 -1.58
CA PHE A 324 25.58 3.48 -0.39
C PHE A 324 24.53 4.51 0.02
N TYR A 325 24.44 4.73 1.32
CA TYR A 325 23.50 5.73 1.84
C TYR A 325 23.96 7.16 1.52
N VAL A 326 23.05 7.98 1.03
CA VAL A 326 23.26 9.40 0.77
C VAL A 326 22.27 10.21 1.60
N LYS A 327 22.81 11.02 2.53
CA LYS A 327 21.96 11.87 3.39
C LYS A 327 21.13 12.84 2.55
N GLY A 328 19.84 12.92 2.87
CA GLY A 328 18.89 13.82 2.18
C GLY A 328 18.26 13.23 0.90
N ARG A 329 18.67 12.04 0.46
CA ARG A 329 17.99 11.30 -0.59
C ARG A 329 16.73 10.66 -0.02
N ALA A 330 15.65 10.67 -0.80
CA ALA A 330 14.46 9.89 -0.48
C ALA A 330 14.68 8.39 -0.78
N TYR A 331 14.18 7.55 0.11
CA TYR A 331 14.23 6.09 0.00
C TYR A 331 12.84 5.50 0.24
N ARG A 332 12.58 4.34 -0.34
CA ARG A 332 11.29 3.65 -0.17
C ARG A 332 11.15 2.98 1.19
N THR A 333 12.27 2.63 1.82
CA THR A 333 12.29 1.98 3.14
C THR A 333 12.25 2.95 4.30
N GLU A 334 12.37 4.28 4.07
CA GLU A 334 12.50 5.28 5.13
C GLU A 334 13.50 4.83 6.22
N PRO A 335 14.80 4.76 5.91
CA PRO A 335 15.77 4.01 6.71
C PRO A 335 16.15 4.70 8.04
N ILE A 336 15.68 5.92 8.29
CA ILE A 336 15.93 6.68 9.51
C ILE A 336 14.61 6.94 10.22
N ALA A 337 14.46 6.39 11.41
CA ALA A 337 13.30 6.64 12.24
C ALA A 337 13.30 8.08 12.79
N PRO A 338 12.13 8.73 12.94
CA PRO A 338 12.02 10.03 13.59
C PRO A 338 12.05 9.94 15.13
N TYR A 339 12.44 8.82 15.67
CA TYR A 339 12.53 8.53 17.12
C TYR A 339 13.80 7.72 17.44
N ASP A 340 14.11 7.60 18.73
CA ASP A 340 15.27 6.79 19.18
C ASP A 340 14.95 5.29 19.07
N GLU A 341 15.57 4.63 18.10
CA GLU A 341 15.41 3.20 17.82
C GLU A 341 15.83 2.30 18.99
N ARG A 342 16.70 2.80 19.90
CA ARG A 342 17.09 2.07 21.12
C ARG A 342 15.89 1.90 22.06
N ILE A 343 14.91 2.79 22.01
CA ILE A 343 13.68 2.66 22.80
C ILE A 343 12.81 1.53 22.24
N VAL A 344 12.71 1.41 20.92
CA VAL A 344 11.99 0.29 20.25
C VAL A 344 12.71 -1.04 20.55
N ALA A 345 14.02 -1.04 20.60
CA ALA A 345 14.78 -2.21 21.01
C ALA A 345 14.50 -2.62 22.48
N ARG A 346 14.38 -1.64 23.41
CA ARG A 346 13.95 -1.92 24.79
C ARG A 346 12.50 -2.39 24.88
N ALA A 347 11.62 -1.91 23.99
CA ALA A 347 10.26 -2.41 23.90
C ALA A 347 10.25 -3.90 23.53
N LEU A 348 11.11 -4.32 22.60
CA LEU A 348 11.27 -5.74 22.27
C LEU A 348 11.76 -6.57 23.46
N ASP A 349 12.73 -6.08 24.25
CA ASP A 349 13.17 -6.77 25.45
C ASP A 349 12.05 -6.96 26.47
N SER A 350 11.27 -5.90 26.69
CA SER A 350 10.10 -5.95 27.57
C SER A 350 9.04 -6.92 27.06
N LEU A 351 8.83 -6.97 25.73
CA LEU A 351 7.88 -7.90 25.13
C LEU A 351 8.36 -9.35 25.27
N LEU A 352 9.65 -9.63 25.02
CA LEU A 352 10.24 -10.96 25.20
C LEU A 352 10.19 -11.42 26.66
N ALA A 353 10.34 -10.52 27.63
CA ALA A 353 10.19 -10.86 29.05
C ALA A 353 8.77 -11.36 29.43
N ALA A 354 7.77 -11.10 28.60
CA ALA A 354 6.41 -11.62 28.78
C ALA A 354 6.23 -13.07 28.24
N ALA A 355 7.23 -13.63 27.56
CA ALA A 355 7.16 -14.95 26.91
C ALA A 355 6.73 -16.11 27.83
N PRO A 356 7.20 -16.21 29.10
CA PRO A 356 6.75 -17.28 29.98
C PRO A 356 5.24 -17.30 30.23
N ALA A 357 4.60 -16.14 30.16
CA ALA A 357 3.15 -16.00 30.40
C ALA A 357 2.33 -16.01 29.11
N LEU A 358 2.88 -15.50 28.01
CA LEU A 358 2.15 -15.19 26.76
C LEU A 358 2.61 -16.03 25.54
N GLY A 359 3.69 -16.77 25.64
CA GLY A 359 4.33 -17.47 24.51
C GLY A 359 3.42 -18.45 23.74
N ASN A 360 2.31 -18.88 24.33
CA ASN A 360 1.30 -19.73 23.67
C ASN A 360 0.21 -18.91 22.93
N ASN A 361 0.12 -17.60 23.15
CA ASN A 361 -0.84 -16.74 22.49
C ASN A 361 -0.36 -16.42 21.05
N ASP A 362 -1.21 -16.62 20.06
CA ASP A 362 -0.84 -16.47 18.64
C ASP A 362 -0.59 -15.01 18.27
N ALA A 363 -1.42 -14.07 18.76
CA ALA A 363 -1.25 -12.64 18.52
C ALA A 363 0.05 -12.11 19.15
N TYR A 364 0.40 -12.59 20.33
CA TYR A 364 1.67 -12.27 20.98
C TYR A 364 2.87 -12.75 20.14
N ARG A 365 2.82 -13.97 19.61
CA ARG A 365 3.88 -14.49 18.73
C ARG A 365 4.04 -13.65 17.47
N TYR A 366 2.93 -13.19 16.88
CA TYR A 366 2.96 -12.26 15.75
C TYR A 366 3.66 -10.96 16.13
N ASP A 367 3.26 -10.33 17.24
CA ASP A 367 3.80 -9.05 17.67
C ASP A 367 5.31 -9.14 17.99
N VAL A 368 5.76 -10.25 18.62
CA VAL A 368 7.18 -10.53 18.87
C VAL A 368 7.96 -10.60 17.55
N VAL A 369 7.50 -11.37 16.58
CA VAL A 369 8.22 -11.53 15.30
C VAL A 369 8.23 -10.23 14.52
N ASN A 370 7.10 -9.50 14.46
CA ASN A 370 7.00 -8.23 13.75
C ASN A 370 7.93 -7.17 14.36
N LEU A 371 7.96 -7.09 15.70
CA LEU A 371 8.82 -6.13 16.38
C LEU A 371 10.30 -6.53 16.28
N ALA A 372 10.64 -7.82 16.39
CA ALA A 372 12.00 -8.31 16.21
C ALA A 372 12.51 -8.08 14.78
N ARG A 373 11.65 -8.29 13.75
CA ARG A 373 11.96 -7.95 12.35
C ARG A 373 12.30 -6.47 12.21
N GLN A 374 11.51 -5.58 12.81
CA GLN A 374 11.75 -4.13 12.78
C GLN A 374 13.08 -3.79 13.43
N VAL A 375 13.35 -4.28 14.65
CA VAL A 375 14.57 -3.98 15.42
C VAL A 375 15.82 -4.51 14.72
N LEU A 376 15.78 -5.74 14.19
CA LEU A 376 16.92 -6.31 13.46
C LEU A 376 17.10 -5.64 12.09
N GLY A 377 16.01 -5.28 11.42
CA GLY A 377 16.06 -4.56 10.14
C GLY A 377 16.76 -3.21 10.24
N GLN A 378 16.64 -2.52 11.38
CA GLN A 378 17.32 -1.24 11.65
C GLN A 378 18.84 -1.36 11.63
N LEU A 379 19.41 -2.55 11.81
CA LEU A 379 20.86 -2.79 11.68
C LEU A 379 21.37 -2.66 10.23
N GLY A 380 20.49 -2.70 9.26
CA GLY A 380 20.87 -2.66 7.83
C GLY A 380 21.61 -1.38 7.45
N LEU A 381 21.11 -0.21 7.85
CA LEU A 381 21.77 1.08 7.55
C LEU A 381 23.14 1.22 8.23
N PRO A 382 23.34 0.95 9.54
CA PRO A 382 24.66 0.93 10.16
C PRO A 382 25.66 0.01 9.44
N LEU A 383 25.26 -1.19 9.02
CA LEU A 383 26.13 -2.11 8.28
C LEU A 383 26.50 -1.56 6.90
N VAL A 384 25.55 -0.95 6.17
CA VAL A 384 25.86 -0.32 4.89
C VAL A 384 26.81 0.87 5.05
N ASN A 385 26.68 1.67 6.12
CA ASN A 385 27.61 2.75 6.42
C ASN A 385 29.03 2.20 6.74
N GLN A 386 29.13 1.06 7.45
CA GLN A 386 30.41 0.39 7.68
C GLN A 386 31.02 -0.16 6.37
N LEU A 387 30.19 -0.74 5.50
CA LEU A 387 30.59 -1.22 4.17
C LEU A 387 31.16 -0.07 3.34
N GLN A 388 30.47 1.08 3.32
CA GLN A 388 30.91 2.28 2.62
C GLN A 388 32.25 2.79 3.16
N ALA A 389 32.38 2.91 4.47
CA ALA A 389 33.62 3.37 5.11
C ALA A 389 34.80 2.43 4.80
N ALA A 390 34.58 1.11 4.81
CA ALA A 390 35.60 0.13 4.45
C ALA A 390 36.00 0.24 2.97
N TYR A 391 35.04 0.44 2.07
CA TYR A 391 35.29 0.66 0.65
C TYR A 391 36.09 1.95 0.39
N GLU A 392 35.70 3.06 0.98
CA GLU A 392 36.37 4.37 0.85
C GLU A 392 37.79 4.33 1.40
N ALA A 393 38.02 3.63 2.54
CA ALA A 393 39.34 3.39 3.13
C ALA A 393 40.18 2.36 2.37
N ARG A 394 39.63 1.68 1.36
CA ARG A 394 40.22 0.54 0.63
C ARG A 394 40.63 -0.62 1.58
N ASP A 395 39.94 -0.75 2.70
CA ASP A 395 40.16 -1.83 3.65
C ASP A 395 39.38 -3.08 3.21
N ARG A 396 40.05 -3.89 2.41
CA ARG A 396 39.45 -5.11 1.84
C ARG A 396 39.05 -6.14 2.91
N ALA A 397 39.82 -6.23 3.99
CA ALA A 397 39.51 -7.20 5.04
C ALA A 397 38.21 -6.81 5.78
N LYS A 398 38.07 -5.54 6.12
CA LYS A 398 36.87 -5.00 6.75
C LYS A 398 35.67 -5.02 5.78
N LEU A 399 35.87 -4.74 4.50
CA LEU A 399 34.83 -4.83 3.48
C LEU A 399 34.22 -6.23 3.47
N VAL A 400 35.06 -7.28 3.27
CA VAL A 400 34.61 -8.68 3.22
C VAL A 400 33.95 -9.13 4.53
N ALA A 401 34.47 -8.68 5.67
CA ALA A 401 33.85 -8.97 6.97
C ALA A 401 32.43 -8.38 7.07
N THR A 402 32.25 -7.13 6.64
CA THR A 402 30.94 -6.45 6.66
C THR A 402 29.97 -7.05 5.64
N GLU A 403 30.44 -7.47 4.46
CA GLU A 403 29.66 -8.24 3.50
C GLU A 403 29.05 -9.49 4.16
N GLY A 404 29.88 -10.27 4.86
CA GLY A 404 29.44 -11.46 5.59
C GLY A 404 28.44 -11.16 6.72
N GLU A 405 28.56 -10.01 7.38
CA GLU A 405 27.58 -9.57 8.39
C GLU A 405 26.22 -9.22 7.75
N ILE A 406 26.21 -8.51 6.60
CA ILE A 406 24.99 -8.20 5.86
C ILE A 406 24.31 -9.48 5.38
N GLU A 407 25.06 -10.42 4.79
CA GLU A 407 24.51 -11.72 4.39
C GLU A 407 23.92 -12.48 5.56
N SER A 408 24.63 -12.51 6.71
CA SER A 408 24.16 -13.18 7.93
C SER A 408 22.87 -12.54 8.44
N LEU A 409 22.76 -11.21 8.44
CA LEU A 409 21.56 -10.51 8.87
C LEU A 409 20.37 -10.83 7.98
N LEU A 410 20.53 -10.81 6.66
CA LEU A 410 19.46 -11.14 5.71
C LEU A 410 18.97 -12.60 5.90
N ARG A 411 19.87 -13.56 6.10
CA ARG A 411 19.49 -14.97 6.36
C ARG A 411 18.81 -15.14 7.72
N ASP A 412 19.23 -14.41 8.73
CA ASP A 412 18.60 -14.44 10.06
C ASP A 412 17.20 -13.82 10.03
N LEU A 413 17.01 -12.70 9.33
CA LEU A 413 15.70 -12.10 9.12
C LEU A 413 14.76 -13.04 8.36
N ASP A 414 15.22 -13.69 7.30
CA ASP A 414 14.46 -14.70 6.56
C ASP A 414 13.99 -15.83 7.47
N THR A 415 14.89 -16.33 8.33
CA THR A 415 14.58 -17.36 9.32
C THR A 415 13.55 -16.90 10.35
N LEU A 416 13.71 -15.67 10.87
CA LEU A 416 12.79 -15.09 11.85
C LEU A 416 11.37 -14.99 11.31
N VAL A 417 11.20 -14.29 10.19
CA VAL A 417 9.87 -14.06 9.62
C VAL A 417 9.23 -15.34 9.08
N GLY A 418 10.05 -16.32 8.68
CA GLY A 418 9.61 -17.64 8.25
C GLY A 418 8.95 -18.48 9.34
N THR A 419 8.98 -18.02 10.59
CA THR A 419 8.24 -18.67 11.70
C THR A 419 6.75 -18.30 11.72
N ARG A 420 6.31 -17.34 10.88
CA ARG A 420 4.92 -16.84 10.85
C ARG A 420 4.34 -16.92 9.44
N GLN A 421 3.10 -17.38 9.35
CA GLN A 421 2.40 -17.52 8.07
C GLN A 421 2.09 -16.18 7.37
N GLU A 422 2.04 -15.10 8.13
CA GLU A 422 1.76 -13.74 7.63
C GLU A 422 2.92 -13.17 6.81
N PHE A 423 4.12 -13.73 6.96
CA PHE A 423 5.35 -13.25 6.33
C PHE A 423 5.96 -14.27 5.36
N LEU A 424 5.14 -14.94 4.53
CA LEU A 424 5.61 -15.97 3.60
C LEU A 424 5.36 -15.56 2.14
N LEU A 425 6.43 -15.33 1.38
CA LEU A 425 6.36 -15.08 -0.06
C LEU A 425 5.71 -16.26 -0.81
N GLY A 426 6.05 -17.49 -0.41
CA GLY A 426 5.49 -18.68 -1.04
C GLY A 426 3.98 -18.79 -0.92
N ARG A 427 3.40 -18.35 0.19
CA ARG A 427 1.95 -18.29 0.38
C ARG A 427 1.32 -17.26 -0.56
N TRP A 428 1.87 -16.07 -0.64
CA TRP A 428 1.43 -15.00 -1.55
C TRP A 428 1.40 -15.47 -3.01
N ILE A 429 2.48 -16.10 -3.47
CA ILE A 429 2.58 -16.65 -4.82
C ILE A 429 1.60 -17.82 -5.03
N ALA A 430 1.48 -18.74 -4.07
CA ALA A 430 0.57 -19.86 -4.18
C ALA A 430 -0.89 -19.42 -4.22
N ASP A 431 -1.27 -18.41 -3.44
CA ASP A 431 -2.61 -17.84 -3.43
C ASP A 431 -2.95 -17.19 -4.78
N ALA A 432 -2.01 -16.48 -5.41
CA ALA A 432 -2.19 -15.95 -6.76
C ALA A 432 -2.36 -17.07 -7.80
N LYS A 433 -1.48 -18.06 -7.79
CA LYS A 433 -1.49 -19.20 -8.76
C LYS A 433 -2.73 -20.08 -8.65
N ARG A 434 -3.35 -20.14 -7.48
CA ARG A 434 -4.56 -20.96 -7.24
C ARG A 434 -5.73 -20.59 -8.17
N TRP A 435 -5.79 -19.36 -8.63
CA TRP A 435 -6.82 -18.88 -9.56
C TRP A 435 -6.59 -19.32 -11.01
N GLY A 436 -5.39 -19.77 -11.37
CA GLY A 436 -5.08 -20.21 -12.73
C GLY A 436 -5.59 -21.61 -13.02
N THR A 437 -6.28 -21.77 -14.13
CA THR A 437 -6.78 -23.05 -14.66
C THR A 437 -5.77 -23.71 -15.61
N THR A 438 -4.92 -22.92 -16.26
CA THR A 438 -3.84 -23.35 -17.15
C THR A 438 -2.48 -22.96 -16.58
N ASP A 439 -1.40 -23.53 -17.14
CA ASP A 439 -0.04 -23.17 -16.74
C ASP A 439 0.35 -21.76 -17.19
N ASP A 440 -0.20 -21.27 -18.31
CA ASP A 440 0.00 -19.89 -18.76
C ASP A 440 -0.66 -18.90 -17.80
N GLU A 441 -1.87 -19.16 -17.36
CA GLU A 441 -2.56 -18.35 -16.34
C GLU A 441 -1.79 -18.35 -15.01
N ARG A 442 -1.31 -19.52 -14.54
CA ARG A 442 -0.51 -19.61 -13.32
C ARG A 442 0.78 -18.81 -13.42
N ARG A 443 1.44 -18.82 -14.58
CA ARG A 443 2.64 -17.99 -14.83
C ARG A 443 2.30 -16.51 -14.83
N LEU A 444 1.20 -16.12 -15.47
CA LEU A 444 0.73 -14.73 -15.48
C LEU A 444 0.46 -14.21 -14.07
N TYR A 445 -0.25 -14.99 -13.24
CA TYR A 445 -0.59 -14.57 -11.88
C TYR A 445 0.61 -14.58 -10.94
N GLU A 446 1.53 -15.52 -11.10
CA GLU A 446 2.81 -15.50 -10.38
C GLU A 446 3.62 -14.26 -10.73
N TRP A 447 3.69 -13.89 -12.03
CA TRP A 447 4.36 -12.67 -12.45
C TRP A 447 3.69 -11.42 -11.82
N ASN A 448 2.38 -11.32 -11.88
CA ASN A 448 1.63 -10.22 -11.24
C ASN A 448 1.97 -10.12 -9.74
N ALA A 449 1.95 -11.25 -9.03
CA ALA A 449 2.23 -11.32 -7.60
C ALA A 449 3.66 -10.90 -7.24
N ARG A 450 4.65 -11.29 -8.04
CA ARG A 450 6.06 -10.92 -7.85
C ARG A 450 6.32 -9.47 -8.23
N ASN A 451 5.73 -9.02 -9.33
CA ASN A 451 5.98 -7.69 -9.89
C ASN A 451 5.43 -6.58 -8.99
N ILE A 452 4.21 -6.72 -8.47
CA ILE A 452 3.57 -5.69 -7.62
C ILE A 452 4.37 -5.38 -6.35
N ILE A 453 5.03 -6.37 -5.75
CA ILE A 453 5.82 -6.20 -4.52
C ILE A 453 7.31 -5.89 -4.76
N THR A 454 7.72 -5.73 -6.01
CA THR A 454 9.11 -5.43 -6.40
C THR A 454 9.17 -4.24 -7.36
N LEU A 455 9.08 -4.49 -8.65
CA LEU A 455 9.21 -3.47 -9.70
C LEU A 455 7.99 -2.57 -9.86
N TRP A 456 6.81 -3.06 -9.53
CA TRP A 456 5.55 -2.36 -9.70
C TRP A 456 5.37 -1.80 -11.14
N GLY A 457 5.69 -2.63 -12.15
CA GLY A 457 5.58 -2.23 -13.55
C GLY A 457 6.72 -1.37 -14.09
N THR A 458 7.73 -1.09 -13.28
CA THR A 458 8.92 -0.32 -13.66
C THR A 458 9.57 -0.80 -14.94
N LYS A 459 9.89 0.13 -15.84
CA LYS A 459 10.74 -0.10 -16.99
C LYS A 459 12.19 0.17 -16.60
N CYS A 460 13.09 -0.78 -16.84
CA CYS A 460 14.52 -0.62 -16.59
C CYS A 460 15.17 0.30 -17.65
N THR A 461 14.87 1.58 -17.60
CA THR A 461 15.51 2.62 -18.38
C THR A 461 16.72 3.19 -17.64
N GLU A 462 17.52 4.02 -18.28
CA GLU A 462 18.77 4.56 -17.71
C GLU A 462 18.55 5.55 -16.55
N GLY A 463 17.30 5.87 -16.20
CA GLY A 463 16.96 6.78 -15.10
C GLY A 463 16.83 6.07 -13.75
N GLU A 464 17.41 6.65 -12.71
CA GLU A 464 17.45 6.09 -11.36
C GLU A 464 16.13 6.20 -10.58
N ASN A 465 15.21 7.04 -11.03
CA ASN A 465 13.99 7.39 -10.31
C ASN A 465 12.78 6.76 -10.97
N ASP A 466 12.53 5.56 -10.58
CA ASP A 466 11.26 4.92 -10.82
C ASP A 466 10.40 5.05 -9.56
N ASP A 467 9.44 5.95 -9.59
CA ASP A 467 8.64 6.32 -8.42
C ASP A 467 7.86 5.17 -7.80
N LEU A 468 7.69 4.05 -8.52
CA LEU A 468 6.92 2.91 -8.03
C LEU A 468 7.77 1.67 -7.71
N ASN A 469 9.07 1.64 -8.08
CA ASN A 469 9.93 0.54 -7.68
C ASN A 469 9.98 0.44 -6.14
N LEU A 470 9.77 -0.77 -5.64
CA LEU A 470 9.71 -1.07 -4.20
C LEU A 470 8.61 -0.30 -3.44
N TYR A 471 7.64 0.30 -4.13
CA TYR A 471 6.52 0.97 -3.47
C TYR A 471 5.78 0.04 -2.49
N ALA A 472 5.56 -1.21 -2.90
CA ALA A 472 4.87 -2.23 -2.12
C ALA A 472 5.79 -3.34 -1.59
N PHE A 473 7.08 -3.03 -1.34
CA PHE A 473 8.05 -4.04 -0.89
C PHE A 473 7.61 -4.75 0.39
N LYS A 474 8.00 -6.00 0.51
CA LYS A 474 7.67 -6.87 1.65
C LYS A 474 8.93 -7.44 2.28
N GLU A 475 8.98 -7.40 3.61
CA GLU A 475 10.02 -8.05 4.40
C GLU A 475 9.54 -9.44 4.83
N TRP A 476 9.42 -10.35 3.86
CA TRP A 476 8.91 -11.70 4.03
C TRP A 476 10.01 -12.75 3.86
N GLU A 477 9.80 -13.93 4.41
CA GLU A 477 10.58 -15.12 4.10
C GLU A 477 10.53 -15.39 2.59
N GLY A 478 11.68 -15.71 2.03
CA GLY A 478 11.87 -15.83 0.60
C GLY A 478 12.20 -14.52 -0.10
N MET A 479 11.83 -13.35 0.43
CA MET A 479 12.30 -12.07 -0.09
C MET A 479 13.73 -11.78 0.37
N PHE A 480 14.05 -12.01 1.64
CA PHE A 480 15.39 -11.74 2.17
C PHE A 480 16.46 -12.56 1.46
N THR A 481 16.28 -13.87 1.34
CA THR A 481 17.27 -14.76 0.72
C THR A 481 17.09 -14.93 -0.78
N GLY A 482 15.88 -14.80 -1.33
CA GLY A 482 15.59 -15.03 -2.73
C GLY A 482 15.56 -13.77 -3.61
N TYR A 483 15.46 -12.57 -3.01
CA TYR A 483 15.41 -11.32 -3.74
C TYR A 483 16.42 -10.28 -3.26
N PHE A 484 16.49 -9.98 -1.93
CA PHE A 484 17.39 -8.94 -1.44
C PHE A 484 18.85 -9.41 -1.47
N LEU A 485 19.15 -10.57 -0.91
CA LEU A 485 20.50 -11.09 -0.83
C LEU A 485 21.23 -11.20 -2.18
N PRO A 486 20.65 -11.79 -3.25
CA PRO A 486 21.34 -11.87 -4.55
C PRO A 486 21.70 -10.49 -5.13
N ARG A 487 20.90 -9.44 -4.87
CA ARG A 487 21.21 -8.08 -5.29
C ARG A 487 22.41 -7.52 -4.54
N TRP A 488 22.50 -7.77 -3.21
CA TRP A 488 23.64 -7.37 -2.39
C TRP A 488 24.90 -8.14 -2.75
N GLU A 489 24.81 -9.43 -3.02
CA GLU A 489 25.94 -10.25 -3.50
C GLU A 489 26.51 -9.71 -4.84
N ALA A 490 25.62 -9.29 -5.77
CA ALA A 490 26.04 -8.62 -7.01
C ALA A 490 26.75 -7.29 -6.74
N PHE A 491 26.24 -6.48 -5.79
CA PHE A 491 26.85 -5.22 -5.38
C PHE A 491 28.24 -5.44 -4.75
N PHE A 492 28.38 -6.41 -3.85
CA PHE A 492 29.66 -6.78 -3.24
C PHE A 492 30.69 -7.21 -4.28
N LYS A 493 30.27 -8.03 -5.24
CA LYS A 493 31.14 -8.45 -6.35
C LYS A 493 31.69 -7.24 -7.11
N ASP A 494 30.86 -6.26 -7.43
CA ASP A 494 31.26 -5.07 -8.18
C ASP A 494 32.14 -4.13 -7.33
N LEU A 495 31.89 -3.99 -6.03
CA LEU A 495 32.75 -3.25 -5.11
C LEU A 495 34.14 -3.90 -5.02
N ASN A 496 34.21 -5.22 -4.86
CA ASN A 496 35.48 -5.95 -4.81
C ASN A 496 36.26 -5.85 -6.14
N ALA A 497 35.59 -5.91 -7.27
CA ALA A 497 36.20 -5.72 -8.60
C ALA A 497 36.74 -4.29 -8.77
N SER A 498 36.01 -3.29 -8.28
CA SER A 498 36.44 -1.88 -8.24
C SER A 498 37.73 -1.72 -7.43
N LEU A 499 37.81 -2.26 -6.22
CA LEU A 499 39.01 -2.23 -5.40
C LEU A 499 40.18 -2.95 -6.05
N GLY A 500 39.93 -4.09 -6.71
CA GLY A 500 40.97 -4.89 -7.38
C GLY A 500 41.54 -4.20 -8.62
N SER A 501 40.70 -3.48 -9.38
CA SER A 501 41.12 -2.76 -10.60
C SER A 501 41.62 -1.34 -10.35
N GLY A 502 41.39 -0.79 -9.15
CA GLY A 502 41.67 0.61 -8.80
C GLY A 502 40.70 1.63 -9.45
N LYS A 503 39.72 1.20 -10.24
CA LYS A 503 38.70 2.05 -10.85
C LYS A 503 37.55 2.23 -9.84
N PRO A 504 37.02 3.46 -9.68
CA PRO A 504 35.85 3.69 -8.82
C PRO A 504 34.66 2.83 -9.24
N PHE A 505 33.85 2.42 -8.27
CA PHE A 505 32.56 1.77 -8.56
C PHE A 505 31.65 2.73 -9.30
N ASP A 506 31.09 2.25 -10.42
CA ASP A 506 30.12 3.00 -11.22
C ASP A 506 28.70 2.51 -10.92
N ARG A 507 27.91 3.39 -10.32
CA ARG A 507 26.56 3.08 -9.89
C ARG A 507 25.58 2.93 -11.06
N ALA A 508 25.73 3.70 -12.14
CA ALA A 508 24.74 3.74 -13.20
C ALA A 508 24.59 2.40 -13.95
N PRO A 509 25.68 1.77 -14.45
CA PRO A 509 25.57 0.45 -15.05
C PRO A 509 25.11 -0.63 -14.06
N PHE A 510 25.50 -0.54 -12.77
CA PHE A 510 25.03 -1.46 -11.74
C PHE A 510 23.50 -1.36 -11.55
N ALA A 511 22.94 -0.13 -11.46
CA ALA A 511 21.50 0.07 -11.29
C ALA A 511 20.70 -0.53 -12.45
N VAL A 512 21.16 -0.36 -13.69
CA VAL A 512 20.54 -0.96 -14.88
C VAL A 512 20.62 -2.49 -14.85
N ALA A 513 21.79 -3.04 -14.50
CA ALA A 513 21.97 -4.49 -14.39
C ALA A 513 21.10 -5.10 -13.28
N SER A 514 21.02 -4.43 -12.13
CA SER A 514 20.16 -4.82 -11.00
C SER A 514 18.69 -4.84 -11.42
N CYS A 515 18.21 -3.78 -12.06
CA CYS A 515 16.84 -3.71 -12.55
C CYS A 515 16.50 -4.82 -13.58
N LYS A 516 17.40 -5.12 -14.50
CA LYS A 516 17.23 -6.25 -15.46
C LYS A 516 17.17 -7.60 -14.75
N TRP A 517 17.97 -7.77 -13.70
CA TRP A 517 17.90 -8.98 -12.86
C TRP A 517 16.55 -9.05 -12.13
N GLU A 518 16.08 -7.94 -11.56
CA GLU A 518 14.78 -7.84 -10.89
C GLU A 518 13.62 -8.17 -11.85
N GLN A 519 13.70 -7.71 -13.13
CA GLN A 519 12.74 -8.11 -14.17
C GLN A 519 12.78 -9.62 -14.42
N SER A 520 13.98 -10.20 -14.57
CA SER A 520 14.13 -11.64 -14.76
C SER A 520 13.57 -12.42 -13.56
N TRP A 521 13.80 -11.95 -12.33
CA TRP A 521 13.26 -12.55 -11.12
C TRP A 521 11.73 -12.48 -11.07
N SER A 522 11.11 -11.39 -11.53
CA SER A 522 9.66 -11.26 -11.55
C SER A 522 8.99 -12.24 -12.52
N HIS A 523 9.66 -12.61 -13.59
CA HIS A 523 9.19 -13.61 -14.57
C HIS A 523 9.58 -15.06 -14.23
N ALA A 524 10.45 -15.25 -13.22
CA ALA A 524 10.90 -16.59 -12.85
C ALA A 524 9.82 -17.37 -12.09
N THR A 525 9.80 -18.68 -12.31
CA THR A 525 8.96 -19.63 -11.55
C THR A 525 9.78 -20.48 -10.58
N THR A 526 11.07 -20.24 -10.54
CA THR A 526 12.04 -20.87 -9.63
C THR A 526 12.95 -19.81 -9.00
N PRO A 527 13.47 -20.03 -7.77
CA PRO A 527 13.12 -21.13 -6.87
C PRO A 527 11.67 -21.03 -6.36
N THR A 528 11.15 -22.14 -5.88
CA THR A 528 9.89 -22.18 -5.13
C THR A 528 10.13 -21.79 -3.68
N PHE A 529 9.14 -21.19 -3.05
CA PHE A 529 9.19 -20.72 -1.67
C PHE A 529 8.23 -21.51 -0.80
N ARG A 530 8.52 -21.62 0.50
CA ARG A 530 7.65 -22.36 1.42
C ARG A 530 6.31 -21.64 1.63
N THR A 531 5.26 -22.43 1.77
CA THR A 531 3.89 -21.93 1.99
C THR A 531 3.40 -22.09 3.43
N LYS A 532 4.21 -22.75 4.28
CA LYS A 532 3.90 -22.99 5.70
C LYS A 532 5.04 -22.47 6.58
N PRO A 533 4.71 -21.88 7.73
CA PRO A 533 5.72 -21.42 8.68
C PRO A 533 6.48 -22.60 9.28
N ALA A 534 7.72 -22.37 9.73
CA ALA A 534 8.53 -23.36 10.41
C ALA A 534 9.38 -22.73 11.52
N GLY A 535 9.56 -23.45 12.62
CA GLY A 535 10.35 -23.02 13.77
C GLY A 535 9.51 -22.39 14.88
N ASP A 536 10.19 -22.12 16.00
CA ASP A 536 9.61 -21.43 17.16
C ASP A 536 9.80 -19.92 17.01
N ALA A 537 8.69 -19.19 16.95
CA ALA A 537 8.67 -17.75 16.75
C ALA A 537 9.42 -16.98 17.87
N VAL A 538 9.09 -17.29 19.14
CA VAL A 538 9.64 -16.57 20.29
C VAL A 538 11.10 -16.96 20.51
N GLY A 539 11.43 -18.25 20.56
CA GLY A 539 12.80 -18.71 20.75
C GLY A 539 13.74 -18.28 19.61
N THR A 540 13.22 -18.18 18.38
CA THR A 540 14.02 -17.62 17.26
C THR A 540 14.30 -16.13 17.46
N ALA A 541 13.29 -15.34 17.85
CA ALA A 541 13.47 -13.92 18.14
C ALA A 541 14.49 -13.71 19.27
N GLU A 542 14.36 -14.43 20.40
CA GLU A 542 15.30 -14.34 21.53
C GLU A 542 16.75 -14.65 21.12
N ARG A 543 16.96 -15.73 20.39
CA ARG A 543 18.28 -16.16 19.91
C ARG A 543 18.90 -15.10 18.98
N LEU A 544 18.13 -14.55 18.06
CA LEU A 544 18.63 -13.58 17.09
C LEU A 544 18.90 -12.22 17.72
N VAL A 545 18.03 -11.75 18.60
CA VAL A 545 18.28 -10.54 19.40
C VAL A 545 19.56 -10.67 20.20
N LYS A 546 19.79 -11.81 20.87
CA LYS A 546 21.05 -12.08 21.60
C LYS A 546 22.27 -12.10 20.68
N LYS A 547 22.14 -12.63 19.45
CA LYS A 547 23.25 -12.65 18.45
C LYS A 547 23.66 -11.25 18.02
N TRP A 548 22.70 -10.37 17.72
CA TRP A 548 22.93 -9.09 17.04
C TRP A 548 23.09 -7.87 17.96
N ARG A 549 22.82 -8.01 19.23
CA ARG A 549 23.01 -6.96 20.25
C ARG A 549 24.32 -7.08 21.04
N ARG A 550 25.35 -7.61 20.46
CA ARG A 550 26.69 -7.74 21.09
C ARG A 550 27.45 -6.41 21.10
#